data_04d8f6d2d1c2a54875d817ddf4a0904e
#
_entry.id   04d8f6d2d1c2a54875d817ddf4a0904e
#
_cell.length_a   1.000
_cell.length_b   1.000
_cell.length_c   1.000
_cell.angle_alpha   90.00
_cell.angle_beta   90.00
_cell.angle_gamma   90.00
#
_symmetry.space_group_name_H-M   'P 1'
#
loop_
_entity.id
_entity.type
_entity.pdbx_description
1 polymer ?
#
loop_
_entity_poly.entity_id
_entity_poly.type
_entity_poly.pdbx_seq_one_letter_code
_entity_poly.pdbx_strand_id
1 'polypeptide(L)'
;DFTPLFKKCKVLAVVCLGAIFPILTFAQDNPYQVVYYWGELPGGRPMGVVTGVQPDIDGEHIWIIERCSANQCAGIDHHPIHKLDKEGNTVKSIGAGIFAWPHGFDMDADGNFWVTEGAPDGDARAAPGAERGMGHQVIKINQDGEVLMRLGEAGVPGDDETHFNGPAAVLVQPNGDFWIADGHRGGNNRIIKFNSDGEFLFQLGGGVDDTSRESGGFNDPHDLKMDSQGRLFVADRGNNRIQIFNQDGELLDIWTQFGRPSGIWIDDNDKIFVA
;
A
#
# COMPACT_ATOMS: atom_id res chain seq x y z
N ASP A 1 -48.32 8.25 76.92
CA ASP A 1 -47.95 6.94 76.32
C ASP A 1 -47.90 7.10 74.85
N PHE A 2 -46.65 7.19 74.32
CA PHE A 2 -46.39 7.21 72.91
C PHE A 2 -45.61 5.95 72.57
N THR A 3 -46.25 5.01 71.81
CA THR A 3 -45.60 3.88 71.23
C THR A 3 -45.38 4.15 69.70
N PRO A 4 -44.16 4.10 69.15
CA PRO A 4 -43.96 4.25 67.74
C PRO A 4 -44.09 2.91 67.04
N LEU A 5 -44.89 2.91 65.98
CA LEU A 5 -45.14 1.83 65.05
C LEU A 5 -43.93 1.65 64.13
N PHE A 6 -43.12 0.59 64.28
CA PHE A 6 -42.09 0.20 63.31
C PHE A 6 -42.73 -0.57 62.20
N LYS A 7 -42.86 0.08 61.03
CA LYS A 7 -43.13 -0.63 59.74
C LYS A 7 -41.87 -1.36 59.26
N LYS A 8 -41.90 -2.68 59.23
CA LYS A 8 -40.87 -3.51 58.66
C LYS A 8 -40.92 -3.37 57.13
N CYS A 9 -39.93 -2.68 56.54
CA CYS A 9 -39.70 -2.67 55.10
C CYS A 9 -39.00 -3.97 54.71
N LYS A 10 -39.66 -4.87 53.96
CA LYS A 10 -39.02 -6.04 53.34
C LYS A 10 -38.31 -5.56 52.09
N VAL A 11 -36.98 -5.53 52.11
CA VAL A 11 -36.18 -5.34 50.93
C VAL A 11 -36.12 -6.69 50.18
N LEU A 12 -36.73 -6.74 49.00
CA LEU A 12 -36.65 -7.88 48.11
C LEU A 12 -35.35 -7.71 47.29
N ALA A 13 -34.32 -8.45 47.64
CA ALA A 13 -33.09 -8.51 46.85
C ALA A 13 -33.35 -9.39 45.63
N VAL A 14 -33.47 -8.77 44.45
CA VAL A 14 -33.48 -9.51 43.18
C VAL A 14 -32.03 -9.81 42.82
N VAL A 15 -31.62 -11.05 43.00
CA VAL A 15 -30.32 -11.55 42.50
C VAL A 15 -30.50 -11.87 41.04
N CYS A 16 -30.06 -10.96 40.15
CA CYS A 16 -29.89 -11.29 38.74
C CYS A 16 -28.68 -12.23 38.59
N LEU A 17 -28.91 -13.52 38.47
CA LEU A 17 -27.91 -14.47 37.97
C LEU A 17 -27.74 -14.17 36.49
N GLY A 18 -26.76 -13.34 36.14
CA GLY A 18 -26.27 -13.20 34.80
C GLY A 18 -25.59 -14.51 34.40
N ALA A 19 -26.22 -15.29 33.54
CA ALA A 19 -25.56 -16.43 32.90
C ALA A 19 -24.47 -15.89 31.99
N ILE A 20 -23.22 -15.97 32.43
CA ILE A 20 -22.03 -15.74 31.59
C ILE A 20 -21.94 -16.96 30.69
N PHE A 21 -22.51 -16.86 29.48
CA PHE A 21 -22.19 -17.82 28.43
C PHE A 21 -20.75 -17.50 27.96
N PRO A 22 -19.81 -18.46 28.03
CA PRO A 22 -18.53 -18.29 27.39
C PRO A 22 -18.80 -18.14 25.89
N ILE A 23 -18.48 -16.97 25.34
CA ILE A 23 -18.41 -16.82 23.89
C ILE A 23 -17.22 -17.67 23.46
N LEU A 24 -17.50 -18.89 23.00
CA LEU A 24 -16.50 -19.70 22.31
C LEU A 24 -16.22 -19.00 20.97
N THR A 25 -15.22 -18.16 20.94
CA THR A 25 -14.63 -17.70 19.70
C THR A 25 -13.92 -18.89 19.07
N PHE A 26 -14.59 -19.56 18.16
CA PHE A 26 -13.90 -20.49 17.26
C PHE A 26 -12.97 -19.63 16.40
N ALA A 27 -11.69 -19.92 16.42
CA ALA A 27 -10.78 -19.42 15.41
C ALA A 27 -11.37 -19.82 14.05
N GLN A 28 -11.64 -18.85 13.19
CA GLN A 28 -12.11 -19.16 11.84
C GLN A 28 -10.98 -19.92 11.15
N ASP A 29 -11.28 -21.10 10.61
CA ASP A 29 -10.33 -21.86 9.83
C ASP A 29 -9.80 -20.97 8.69
N ASN A 30 -8.49 -20.96 8.49
CA ASN A 30 -7.90 -20.22 7.39
C ASN A 30 -8.37 -20.86 6.06
N PRO A 31 -9.20 -20.18 5.27
CA PRO A 31 -9.72 -20.73 4.01
C PRO A 31 -8.66 -20.77 2.89
N TYR A 32 -7.49 -20.18 3.14
CA TYR A 32 -6.42 -20.06 2.14
C TYR A 32 -5.38 -21.16 2.32
N GLN A 33 -4.93 -21.69 1.18
CA GLN A 33 -3.81 -22.65 1.13
C GLN A 33 -2.63 -22.00 0.42
N VAL A 34 -1.43 -22.21 0.96
CA VAL A 34 -0.20 -21.76 0.31
C VAL A 34 0.13 -22.71 -0.84
N VAL A 35 0.24 -22.17 -2.05
CA VAL A 35 0.79 -22.87 -3.21
C VAL A 35 2.23 -22.41 -3.40
N TYR A 36 3.16 -23.30 -3.09
CA TYR A 36 4.59 -23.01 -3.24
C TYR A 36 5.01 -23.11 -4.70
N TYR A 37 5.94 -22.22 -5.10
CA TYR A 37 6.52 -22.21 -6.46
C TYR A 37 5.48 -22.02 -7.58
N TRP A 38 4.36 -21.37 -7.25
CA TRP A 38 3.41 -20.97 -8.26
C TRP A 38 3.95 -19.75 -9.03
N GLY A 39 3.89 -19.82 -10.35
CA GLY A 39 4.37 -18.78 -11.25
C GLY A 39 5.77 -19.09 -11.82
N GLU A 40 5.84 -19.23 -13.15
CA GLU A 40 7.07 -19.43 -13.90
C GLU A 40 7.41 -18.22 -14.75
N LEU A 41 8.64 -17.73 -14.65
CA LEU A 41 9.14 -16.65 -15.49
C LEU A 41 9.80 -17.19 -16.77
N PRO A 42 9.83 -16.39 -17.87
CA PRO A 42 10.40 -16.80 -19.14
C PRO A 42 11.82 -17.34 -19.00
N GLY A 43 12.09 -18.48 -19.64
CA GLY A 43 13.40 -19.13 -19.60
C GLY A 43 13.73 -19.84 -18.28
N GLY A 44 12.76 -20.00 -17.39
CA GLY A 44 12.96 -20.66 -16.09
C GLY A 44 13.84 -19.86 -15.11
N ARG A 45 13.96 -18.55 -15.32
CA ARG A 45 14.70 -17.68 -14.41
C ARG A 45 13.98 -17.58 -13.05
N PRO A 46 14.70 -17.47 -11.94
CA PRO A 46 14.04 -17.31 -10.63
C PRO A 46 13.31 -15.97 -10.58
N MET A 47 12.17 -15.97 -9.89
CA MET A 47 11.45 -14.75 -9.55
C MET A 47 12.25 -13.95 -8.53
N GLY A 48 12.39 -12.64 -8.75
CA GLY A 48 13.03 -11.73 -7.80
C GLY A 48 12.08 -11.34 -6.67
N VAL A 49 12.38 -10.25 -5.99
CA VAL A 49 11.46 -9.69 -4.99
C VAL A 49 10.21 -9.16 -5.69
N VAL A 50 9.07 -9.82 -5.48
CA VAL A 50 7.76 -9.36 -5.95
C VAL A 50 7.30 -8.22 -5.05
N THR A 51 6.99 -7.08 -5.66
CA THR A 51 6.59 -5.87 -4.92
C THR A 51 5.13 -5.50 -5.13
N GLY A 52 4.47 -6.06 -6.13
CA GLY A 52 3.06 -5.82 -6.36
C GLY A 52 2.39 -6.94 -7.16
N VAL A 53 1.11 -7.10 -6.93
CA VAL A 53 0.22 -8.02 -7.64
C VAL A 53 -1.08 -7.29 -7.92
N GLN A 54 -1.56 -7.35 -9.16
CA GLN A 54 -2.84 -6.75 -9.56
C GLN A 54 -3.65 -7.75 -10.40
N PRO A 55 -4.95 -7.94 -10.13
CA PRO A 55 -5.84 -8.61 -11.06
C PRO A 55 -5.87 -7.88 -12.40
N ASP A 56 -5.88 -8.62 -13.51
CA ASP A 56 -6.08 -8.00 -14.82
C ASP A 56 -7.56 -7.59 -15.00
N ILE A 57 -7.79 -6.56 -15.80
CA ILE A 57 -9.13 -6.11 -16.20
C ILE A 57 -9.92 -7.18 -16.97
N ASP A 58 -9.24 -8.18 -17.54
CA ASP A 58 -9.89 -9.31 -18.22
C ASP A 58 -10.55 -10.32 -17.25
N GLY A 59 -10.27 -10.20 -15.94
CA GLY A 59 -10.84 -11.06 -14.89
C GLY A 59 -10.32 -12.51 -14.87
N GLU A 60 -9.33 -12.86 -15.70
CA GLU A 60 -8.80 -14.21 -15.83
C GLU A 60 -7.33 -14.32 -15.45
N HIS A 61 -6.57 -13.24 -15.58
CA HIS A 61 -5.13 -13.19 -15.34
C HIS A 61 -4.78 -12.32 -14.16
N ILE A 62 -3.53 -12.42 -13.72
CA ILE A 62 -2.94 -11.48 -12.79
C ILE A 62 -1.67 -10.88 -13.39
N TRP A 63 -1.37 -9.67 -12.98
CA TRP A 63 -0.10 -9.02 -13.23
C TRP A 63 0.73 -9.00 -11.96
N ILE A 64 2.00 -9.30 -12.08
CA ILE A 64 2.97 -9.13 -11.01
C ILE A 64 4.08 -8.18 -11.45
N ILE A 65 4.66 -7.47 -10.49
CA ILE A 65 5.92 -6.76 -10.71
C ILE A 65 6.99 -7.31 -9.75
N GLU A 66 8.17 -7.60 -10.30
CA GLU A 66 9.29 -8.14 -9.54
C GLU A 66 10.60 -7.39 -9.89
N ARG A 67 11.62 -7.54 -9.07
CA ARG A 67 12.89 -6.85 -9.23
C ARG A 67 13.91 -7.67 -10.00
N CYS A 68 13.61 -8.05 -11.26
CA CYS A 68 14.51 -8.59 -12.25
C CYS A 68 15.38 -9.78 -11.77
N SER A 69 14.75 -10.79 -11.13
CA SER A 69 15.39 -11.95 -10.50
C SER A 69 16.33 -11.61 -9.32
N ALA A 70 16.25 -10.40 -8.80
CA ALA A 70 17.10 -9.90 -7.73
C ALA A 70 16.29 -9.00 -6.75
N ASN A 71 16.92 -8.03 -6.14
CA ASN A 71 16.27 -6.96 -5.39
C ASN A 71 16.41 -5.60 -6.08
N GLN A 72 16.69 -5.59 -7.37
CA GLN A 72 16.77 -4.39 -8.22
C GLN A 72 16.77 -4.78 -9.70
N CYS A 73 16.42 -3.84 -10.58
CA CYS A 73 16.49 -3.96 -12.03
C CYS A 73 17.62 -3.13 -12.68
N ALA A 74 18.27 -2.25 -11.92
CA ALA A 74 19.31 -1.38 -12.45
C ALA A 74 20.41 -2.18 -13.18
N GLY A 75 20.55 -1.92 -14.51
CA GLY A 75 21.53 -2.62 -15.36
C GLY A 75 21.19 -4.04 -15.72
N ILE A 76 20.01 -4.49 -15.42
CA ILE A 76 19.50 -5.82 -15.79
C ILE A 76 18.46 -5.64 -16.90
N ASP A 77 18.67 -6.33 -18.02
CA ASP A 77 17.77 -6.25 -19.18
C ASP A 77 16.70 -7.36 -19.11
N HIS A 78 16.04 -7.44 -17.95
CA HIS A 78 14.89 -8.31 -17.78
C HIS A 78 13.60 -7.47 -17.70
N HIS A 79 12.52 -8.03 -18.21
CA HIS A 79 11.19 -7.47 -17.96
C HIS A 79 10.80 -7.70 -16.50
N PRO A 80 10.41 -6.67 -15.73
CA PRO A 80 9.97 -6.82 -14.34
C PRO A 80 8.47 -7.06 -14.20
N ILE A 81 7.66 -6.77 -15.20
CA ILE A 81 6.20 -6.90 -15.13
C ILE A 81 5.76 -8.08 -15.98
N HIS A 82 5.00 -8.98 -15.38
CA HIS A 82 4.57 -10.24 -15.99
C HIS A 82 3.08 -10.45 -15.82
N LYS A 83 2.40 -10.82 -16.92
CA LYS A 83 1.04 -11.35 -16.91
C LYS A 83 1.10 -12.85 -16.75
N LEU A 84 0.40 -13.39 -15.76
CA LEU A 84 0.34 -14.82 -15.48
C LEU A 84 -1.07 -15.34 -15.68
N ASP A 85 -1.20 -16.53 -16.25
CA ASP A 85 -2.46 -17.26 -16.30
C ASP A 85 -2.76 -17.94 -14.95
N LYS A 86 -3.92 -18.59 -14.84
CA LYS A 86 -4.35 -19.28 -13.61
C LYS A 86 -3.49 -20.48 -13.22
N GLU A 87 -2.75 -21.03 -14.13
CA GLU A 87 -1.76 -22.09 -13.92
C GLU A 87 -0.40 -21.54 -13.48
N GLY A 88 -0.19 -20.22 -13.54
CA GLY A 88 1.07 -19.56 -13.20
C GLY A 88 2.05 -19.44 -14.36
N ASN A 89 1.65 -19.72 -15.59
CA ASN A 89 2.53 -19.53 -16.74
C ASN A 89 2.56 -18.06 -17.15
N THR A 90 3.74 -17.54 -17.47
CA THR A 90 3.86 -16.19 -18.02
C THR A 90 3.34 -16.14 -19.46
N VAL A 91 2.33 -15.31 -19.69
CA VAL A 91 1.75 -15.09 -21.04
C VAL A 91 2.25 -13.79 -21.68
N LYS A 92 2.72 -12.83 -20.88
CA LYS A 92 3.32 -11.57 -21.37
C LYS A 92 4.34 -11.03 -20.38
N SER A 93 5.36 -10.32 -20.88
CA SER A 93 6.36 -9.64 -20.06
C SER A 93 6.72 -8.30 -20.68
N ILE A 94 6.81 -7.25 -19.85
CA ILE A 94 7.07 -5.86 -20.30
C ILE A 94 7.97 -5.11 -19.31
N GLY A 95 8.47 -3.95 -19.74
CA GLY A 95 9.11 -2.95 -18.88
C GLY A 95 10.62 -3.11 -18.71
N ALA A 96 11.31 -3.91 -19.57
CA ALA A 96 12.77 -4.00 -19.54
C ALA A 96 13.42 -2.62 -19.72
N GLY A 97 14.43 -2.31 -18.88
CA GLY A 97 15.19 -1.07 -18.97
C GLY A 97 14.45 0.19 -18.48
N ILE A 98 13.18 0.09 -18.04
CA ILE A 98 12.39 1.25 -17.57
C ILE A 98 12.70 1.55 -16.10
N PHE A 99 12.91 0.52 -15.28
CA PHE A 99 12.98 0.62 -13.83
C PHE A 99 14.37 0.26 -13.30
N ALA A 100 14.76 0.91 -12.20
CA ALA A 100 15.91 0.54 -11.40
C ALA A 100 15.47 -0.20 -10.12
N TRP A 101 14.47 0.32 -9.43
CA TRP A 101 13.98 -0.25 -8.17
C TRP A 101 12.46 -0.08 -8.03
N PRO A 102 11.67 -0.81 -8.85
CA PRO A 102 10.20 -0.72 -8.80
C PRO A 102 9.69 -1.14 -7.42
N HIS A 103 8.72 -0.38 -6.88
CA HIS A 103 8.21 -0.61 -5.53
C HIS A 103 6.68 -0.70 -5.48
N GLY A 104 5.95 0.39 -5.55
CA GLY A 104 4.49 0.39 -5.59
C GLY A 104 3.98 0.03 -6.99
N PHE A 105 2.83 -0.63 -7.05
CA PHE A 105 2.23 -1.10 -8.29
C PHE A 105 0.72 -1.04 -8.19
N ASP A 106 0.09 -0.27 -9.08
CA ASP A 106 -1.36 -0.21 -9.21
C ASP A 106 -1.77 -0.18 -10.68
N MET A 107 -3.06 -0.38 -10.95
CA MET A 107 -3.59 -0.40 -12.31
C MET A 107 -4.84 0.45 -12.39
N ASP A 108 -4.90 1.34 -13.39
CA ASP A 108 -6.07 2.17 -13.64
C ASP A 108 -7.19 1.41 -14.38
N ALA A 109 -8.35 2.05 -14.51
CA ALA A 109 -9.53 1.47 -15.14
C ALA A 109 -9.34 1.12 -16.63
N ASP A 110 -8.34 1.73 -17.29
CA ASP A 110 -7.98 1.45 -18.68
C ASP A 110 -6.96 0.31 -18.80
N GLY A 111 -6.51 -0.26 -17.68
CA GLY A 111 -5.52 -1.33 -17.61
C GLY A 111 -4.07 -0.84 -17.72
N ASN A 112 -3.80 0.46 -17.56
CA ASN A 112 -2.43 0.95 -17.52
C ASN A 112 -1.85 0.79 -16.11
N PHE A 113 -0.56 0.50 -16.05
CA PHE A 113 0.16 0.34 -14.80
C PHE A 113 0.74 1.67 -14.31
N TRP A 114 0.64 1.85 -13.01
CA TRP A 114 1.30 2.91 -12.28
C TRP A 114 2.34 2.28 -11.35
N VAL A 115 3.58 2.71 -11.49
CA VAL A 115 4.71 2.13 -10.77
C VAL A 115 5.47 3.25 -10.07
N THR A 116 5.71 3.09 -8.77
CA THR A 116 6.66 3.96 -8.08
C THR A 116 8.06 3.42 -8.27
N GLU A 117 8.98 4.31 -8.63
CA GLU A 117 10.39 4.03 -8.79
C GLU A 117 11.13 4.63 -7.59
N GLY A 118 11.17 3.87 -6.51
CA GLY A 118 11.78 4.29 -5.26
C GLY A 118 13.28 4.05 -5.29
N ALA A 119 14.09 5.06 -5.55
CA ALA A 119 15.52 4.92 -5.32
C ALA A 119 15.75 4.80 -3.80
N PRO A 120 16.40 3.74 -3.32
CA PRO A 120 16.74 3.63 -1.92
C PRO A 120 17.84 4.61 -1.59
N ASP A 121 17.54 5.56 -0.78
CA ASP A 121 18.50 6.55 -0.32
C ASP A 121 19.60 5.91 0.52
N GLY A 122 20.86 6.17 0.19
CA GLY A 122 22.03 5.77 0.97
C GLY A 122 22.30 4.27 1.13
N ASP A 123 21.54 3.38 0.50
CA ASP A 123 21.85 1.96 0.50
C ASP A 123 22.81 1.63 -0.65
N ALA A 124 23.90 0.92 -0.36
CA ALA A 124 24.85 0.43 -1.37
C ALA A 124 24.18 -0.44 -2.46
N ARG A 125 22.97 -0.93 -2.22
CA ARG A 125 22.14 -1.63 -3.19
C ARG A 125 21.39 -0.69 -4.13
N ALA A 126 21.38 0.60 -3.83
CA ALA A 126 20.65 1.63 -4.55
C ALA A 126 21.49 2.45 -5.50
N ALA A 127 22.76 2.55 -5.16
CA ALA A 127 23.73 3.28 -5.97
C ALA A 127 23.65 3.00 -7.48
N PRO A 128 23.40 1.74 -7.95
CA PRO A 128 23.28 1.48 -9.37
C PRO A 128 22.14 2.23 -10.08
N GLY A 129 21.02 2.47 -9.39
CA GLY A 129 19.88 3.20 -9.96
C GLY A 129 20.12 4.71 -10.03
N ALA A 130 20.54 5.31 -8.93
CA ALA A 130 20.88 6.73 -8.85
C ALA A 130 22.06 7.11 -9.77
N GLU A 131 23.11 6.29 -9.80
CA GLU A 131 24.26 6.48 -10.71
C GLU A 131 23.88 6.49 -12.19
N ARG A 132 22.72 5.94 -12.56
CA ARG A 132 22.20 5.93 -13.93
C ARG A 132 21.16 7.00 -14.20
N GLY A 133 20.92 7.91 -13.26
CA GLY A 133 19.85 8.90 -13.37
C GLY A 133 18.47 8.27 -13.41
N MET A 134 18.23 7.26 -12.56
CA MET A 134 16.94 6.59 -12.40
C MET A 134 16.47 6.71 -10.95
N GLY A 135 15.17 6.45 -10.72
CA GLY A 135 14.59 6.52 -9.38
C GLY A 135 13.88 7.84 -9.08
N HIS A 136 13.24 7.90 -7.92
CA HIS A 136 12.48 9.05 -7.42
C HIS A 136 11.35 9.50 -8.36
N GLN A 137 10.72 8.54 -9.07
CA GLN A 137 9.66 8.81 -10.04
C GLN A 137 8.39 7.99 -9.76
N VAL A 138 7.28 8.47 -10.32
CA VAL A 138 6.08 7.64 -10.57
C VAL A 138 5.89 7.56 -12.07
N ILE A 139 5.75 6.35 -12.58
CA ILE A 139 5.74 6.06 -14.01
C ILE A 139 4.45 5.35 -14.37
N LYS A 140 3.71 5.90 -15.35
CA LYS A 140 2.57 5.24 -15.97
C LYS A 140 3.00 4.59 -17.27
N ILE A 141 2.67 3.31 -17.47
CA ILE A 141 2.93 2.56 -18.70
C ILE A 141 1.69 1.79 -19.12
N ASN A 142 1.53 1.57 -20.42
CA ASN A 142 0.47 0.69 -20.91
C ASN A 142 0.89 -0.79 -20.88
N GLN A 143 -0.05 -1.67 -21.22
CA GLN A 143 0.21 -3.13 -21.25
C GLN A 143 1.18 -3.55 -22.36
N ASP A 144 1.60 -2.67 -23.26
CA ASP A 144 2.62 -2.91 -24.27
C ASP A 144 4.01 -2.43 -23.84
N GLY A 145 4.11 -1.79 -22.66
CA GLY A 145 5.34 -1.29 -22.08
C GLY A 145 5.72 0.11 -22.56
N GLU A 146 4.80 0.82 -23.22
CA GLU A 146 5.00 2.21 -23.61
C GLU A 146 4.79 3.13 -22.41
N VAL A 147 5.72 4.04 -22.15
CA VAL A 147 5.61 5.03 -21.08
C VAL A 147 4.64 6.13 -21.51
N LEU A 148 3.56 6.27 -20.76
CA LEU A 148 2.50 7.27 -20.99
C LEU A 148 2.72 8.54 -20.18
N MET A 149 3.28 8.43 -18.93
CA MET A 149 3.53 9.57 -18.05
C MET A 149 4.75 9.29 -17.17
N ARG A 150 5.48 10.36 -16.82
CA ARG A 150 6.49 10.35 -15.76
C ARG A 150 6.29 11.56 -14.87
N LEU A 151 6.27 11.34 -13.57
CA LEU A 151 6.30 12.38 -12.54
C LEU A 151 7.59 12.24 -11.75
N GLY A 152 8.14 13.35 -11.32
CA GLY A 152 9.46 13.39 -10.70
C GLY A 152 10.59 13.51 -11.74
N GLU A 153 11.74 14.03 -11.31
CA GLU A 153 12.95 14.05 -12.13
C GLU A 153 13.79 12.80 -11.84
N ALA A 154 14.18 12.09 -12.90
CA ALA A 154 14.89 10.82 -12.79
C ALA A 154 16.21 10.95 -12.03
N GLY A 155 16.35 10.23 -10.92
CA GLY A 155 17.53 10.22 -10.06
C GLY A 155 17.68 11.45 -9.18
N VAL A 156 16.72 12.37 -9.16
CA VAL A 156 16.77 13.61 -8.38
C VAL A 156 15.74 13.57 -7.25
N PRO A 157 16.16 13.36 -5.99
CA PRO A 157 15.25 13.44 -4.86
C PRO A 157 14.87 14.89 -4.55
N GLY A 158 13.67 15.11 -4.05
CA GLY A 158 13.21 16.42 -3.56
C GLY A 158 11.90 16.32 -2.81
N ASP A 159 11.48 17.42 -2.20
CA ASP A 159 10.31 17.50 -1.31
C ASP A 159 9.25 18.53 -1.77
N ASP A 160 9.44 19.12 -2.94
CA ASP A 160 8.46 20.01 -3.54
C ASP A 160 7.31 19.25 -4.25
N GLU A 161 6.42 19.97 -4.93
CA GLU A 161 5.24 19.44 -5.62
C GLU A 161 5.58 18.59 -6.84
N THR A 162 6.82 18.68 -7.35
CA THR A 162 7.27 18.05 -8.61
C THR A 162 8.31 16.96 -8.42
N HIS A 163 8.87 16.82 -7.23
CA HIS A 163 9.89 15.83 -6.89
C HIS A 163 9.42 14.87 -5.80
N PHE A 164 10.01 13.68 -5.77
CA PHE A 164 9.77 12.66 -4.75
C PHE A 164 11.09 12.27 -4.07
N ASN A 165 10.97 11.69 -2.87
CA ASN A 165 12.11 11.08 -2.20
C ASN A 165 11.68 9.76 -1.56
N GLY A 166 11.85 8.66 -2.30
CA GLY A 166 11.43 7.33 -1.90
C GLY A 166 9.92 7.07 -2.05
N PRO A 167 9.32 7.30 -3.24
CA PRO A 167 7.91 6.96 -3.43
C PRO A 167 7.72 5.44 -3.31
N ALA A 168 6.87 5.05 -2.35
CA ALA A 168 6.66 3.65 -1.96
C ALA A 168 5.40 3.04 -2.58
N ALA A 169 4.31 3.78 -2.62
CA ALA A 169 3.04 3.29 -3.14
C ALA A 169 2.35 4.32 -4.02
N VAL A 170 1.55 3.85 -4.94
CA VAL A 170 0.60 4.63 -5.72
C VAL A 170 -0.77 3.96 -5.62
N LEU A 171 -1.82 4.77 -5.54
CA LEU A 171 -3.22 4.33 -5.55
C LEU A 171 -3.98 5.18 -6.55
N VAL A 172 -4.51 4.56 -7.59
CA VAL A 172 -5.27 5.24 -8.64
C VAL A 172 -6.77 5.09 -8.39
N GLN A 173 -7.48 6.21 -8.43
CA GLN A 173 -8.93 6.26 -8.24
C GLN A 173 -9.66 6.05 -9.58
N PRO A 174 -10.94 5.62 -9.56
CA PRO A 174 -11.73 5.43 -10.78
C PRO A 174 -11.91 6.68 -11.64
N ASN A 175 -11.80 7.89 -11.05
CA ASN A 175 -11.86 9.17 -11.79
C ASN A 175 -10.51 9.57 -12.41
N GLY A 176 -9.45 8.76 -12.19
CA GLY A 176 -8.11 9.01 -12.67
C GLY A 176 -7.22 9.80 -11.71
N ASP A 177 -7.75 10.43 -10.67
CA ASP A 177 -6.94 11.03 -9.61
C ASP A 177 -6.13 9.94 -8.92
N PHE A 178 -4.99 10.31 -8.33
CA PHE A 178 -4.16 9.31 -7.66
C PHE A 178 -3.43 9.86 -6.44
N TRP A 179 -3.06 8.94 -5.58
CA TRP A 179 -2.32 9.21 -4.35
C TRP A 179 -0.96 8.52 -4.38
N ILE A 180 0.03 9.18 -3.81
CA ILE A 180 1.39 8.64 -3.68
C ILE A 180 1.81 8.68 -2.21
N ALA A 181 2.29 7.54 -1.69
CA ALA A 181 3.04 7.51 -0.45
C ALA A 181 4.52 7.78 -0.77
N ASP A 182 5.04 8.90 -0.29
CA ASP A 182 6.40 9.35 -0.57
C ASP A 182 7.20 9.49 0.73
N GLY A 183 8.03 8.49 1.03
CA GLY A 183 8.74 8.49 2.31
C GLY A 183 9.48 7.20 2.65
N HIS A 184 9.64 6.28 1.70
CA HIS A 184 10.32 5.02 1.99
C HIS A 184 11.76 5.24 2.43
N ARG A 185 12.15 4.57 3.55
CA ARG A 185 13.49 4.61 4.15
C ARG A 185 14.02 6.01 4.55
N GLY A 186 13.13 6.85 5.06
CA GLY A 186 13.50 8.17 5.54
C GLY A 186 13.43 9.26 4.47
N GLY A 187 12.63 9.03 3.43
CA GLY A 187 12.27 10.04 2.46
C GLY A 187 11.33 11.12 3.03
N ASN A 188 10.43 11.65 2.22
CA ASN A 188 9.66 12.86 2.58
C ASN A 188 8.57 12.65 3.64
N ASN A 189 8.21 11.40 3.98
CA ASN A 189 7.21 11.07 4.99
C ASN A 189 5.86 11.78 4.77
N ARG A 190 5.36 11.75 3.55
CA ARG A 190 4.12 12.42 3.13
C ARG A 190 3.24 11.54 2.24
N ILE A 191 1.98 11.90 2.16
CA ILE A 191 1.01 11.38 1.19
C ILE A 191 0.59 12.54 0.30
N ILE A 192 0.69 12.37 -1.02
CA ILE A 192 0.39 13.42 -1.98
C ILE A 192 -0.77 13.00 -2.87
N LYS A 193 -1.68 13.92 -3.14
CA LYS A 193 -2.78 13.73 -4.11
C LYS A 193 -2.53 14.55 -5.37
N PHE A 194 -2.74 13.91 -6.51
CA PHE A 194 -2.69 14.50 -7.85
C PHE A 194 -4.02 14.28 -8.57
N ASN A 195 -4.31 15.14 -9.54
CA ASN A 195 -5.38 14.89 -10.49
C ASN A 195 -4.92 13.93 -11.62
N SER A 196 -5.84 13.52 -12.49
CA SER A 196 -5.59 12.60 -13.62
C SER A 196 -4.52 13.08 -14.61
N ASP A 197 -4.28 14.39 -14.67
CA ASP A 197 -3.27 15.02 -15.55
C ASP A 197 -1.89 15.11 -14.90
N GLY A 198 -1.77 14.69 -13.61
CA GLY A 198 -0.53 14.74 -12.84
C GLY A 198 -0.26 16.11 -12.22
N GLU A 199 -1.27 16.97 -12.09
CA GLU A 199 -1.15 18.24 -11.38
C GLU A 199 -1.36 18.02 -9.87
N PHE A 200 -0.49 18.62 -9.06
CA PHE A 200 -0.56 18.58 -7.60
C PHE A 200 -1.87 19.19 -7.08
N LEU A 201 -2.55 18.49 -6.18
CA LEU A 201 -3.74 18.99 -5.51
C LEU A 201 -3.45 19.41 -4.07
N PHE A 202 -2.95 18.51 -3.26
CA PHE A 202 -2.52 18.78 -1.88
C PHE A 202 -1.68 17.61 -1.33
N GLN A 203 -1.11 17.81 -0.14
CA GLN A 203 -0.39 16.77 0.58
C GLN A 203 -0.79 16.70 2.06
N LEU A 204 -0.56 15.52 2.66
CA LEU A 204 -0.66 15.25 4.09
C LEU A 204 0.74 14.92 4.61
N GLY A 205 1.07 15.36 5.83
CA GLY A 205 2.42 15.27 6.36
C GLY A 205 3.38 16.16 5.59
N GLY A 206 4.66 15.99 5.78
CA GLY A 206 5.64 16.71 4.96
C GLY A 206 7.00 16.84 5.58
N GLY A 207 7.99 16.83 4.69
CA GLY A 207 9.38 17.00 5.00
C GLY A 207 10.07 15.75 5.53
N VAL A 208 11.34 15.61 5.20
CA VAL A 208 12.16 14.43 5.55
C VAL A 208 12.27 14.18 7.06
N ASP A 209 12.04 15.22 7.87
CA ASP A 209 12.16 15.16 9.33
C ASP A 209 10.80 14.95 10.05
N ASP A 210 9.68 14.87 9.30
CA ASP A 210 8.36 14.68 9.89
C ASP A 210 8.11 13.20 10.21
N THR A 211 8.70 12.74 11.29
CA THR A 211 8.48 11.41 11.87
C THR A 211 7.50 11.45 13.04
N SER A 212 6.70 12.50 13.14
CA SER A 212 5.76 12.71 14.23
C SER A 212 4.75 11.57 14.30
N ARG A 213 4.49 11.10 15.53
CA ARG A 213 3.46 10.09 15.80
C ARG A 213 2.09 10.70 16.02
N GLU A 214 1.97 11.99 15.85
CA GLU A 214 0.70 12.68 15.92
C GLU A 214 -0.13 12.41 14.66
N SER A 215 -1.37 12.76 14.72
CA SER A 215 -2.31 12.66 13.59
C SER A 215 -1.81 13.48 12.40
N GLY A 216 -1.70 12.83 11.24
CA GLY A 216 -1.24 13.49 10.01
C GLY A 216 0.28 13.55 9.81
N GLY A 217 1.09 13.17 10.82
CA GLY A 217 2.51 12.90 10.61
C GLY A 217 2.71 11.44 10.17
N PHE A 218 3.69 11.18 9.32
CA PHE A 218 4.00 9.84 8.83
C PHE A 218 5.46 9.49 9.11
N ASN A 219 5.73 8.18 9.15
CA ASN A 219 7.07 7.63 9.21
C ASN A 219 7.13 6.37 8.34
N ASP A 220 7.86 6.44 7.24
CA ASP A 220 7.97 5.34 6.28
C ASP A 220 6.57 4.87 5.78
N PRO A 221 5.69 5.79 5.26
CA PRO A 221 4.40 5.40 4.72
C PRO A 221 4.64 4.47 3.53
N HIS A 222 4.00 3.28 3.56
CA HIS A 222 4.45 2.18 2.72
C HIS A 222 3.42 1.66 1.73
N ASP A 223 2.13 1.72 2.07
CA ASP A 223 1.05 1.30 1.16
C ASP A 223 -0.20 2.15 1.37
N LEU A 224 -1.02 2.20 0.32
CA LEU A 224 -2.26 2.97 0.22
C LEU A 224 -3.36 2.10 -0.35
N LYS A 225 -4.54 2.10 0.27
CA LYS A 225 -5.76 1.52 -0.31
C LYS A 225 -6.97 2.38 0.02
N MET A 226 -8.01 2.25 -0.82
CA MET A 226 -9.28 2.94 -0.64
C MET A 226 -10.41 1.92 -0.57
N ASP A 227 -11.35 2.12 0.34
CA ASP A 227 -12.54 1.28 0.44
C ASP A 227 -13.69 1.82 -0.44
N SER A 228 -14.81 1.09 -0.46
CA SER A 228 -15.99 1.45 -1.25
C SER A 228 -16.65 2.77 -0.81
N GLN A 229 -16.34 3.24 0.40
CA GLN A 229 -16.83 4.52 0.95
C GLN A 229 -15.92 5.69 0.61
N GLY A 230 -14.82 5.46 -0.11
CA GLY A 230 -13.84 6.46 -0.47
C GLY A 230 -12.92 6.87 0.68
N ARG A 231 -12.77 6.02 1.72
CA ARG A 231 -11.82 6.26 2.81
C ARG A 231 -10.44 5.76 2.39
N LEU A 232 -9.44 6.61 2.56
CA LEU A 232 -8.04 6.30 2.28
C LEU A 232 -7.38 5.67 3.51
N PHE A 233 -6.87 4.46 3.37
CA PHE A 233 -6.10 3.74 4.38
C PHE A 233 -4.61 3.86 4.05
N VAL A 234 -3.83 4.36 5.00
CA VAL A 234 -2.39 4.56 4.87
C VAL A 234 -1.66 3.64 5.83
N ALA A 235 -0.83 2.74 5.30
CA ALA A 235 0.11 1.96 6.11
C ALA A 235 1.25 2.84 6.59
N ASP A 236 1.10 3.48 7.73
CA ASP A 236 2.12 4.31 8.39
C ASP A 236 3.10 3.40 9.16
N ARG A 237 3.94 2.72 8.36
CA ARG A 237 4.74 1.56 8.73
C ARG A 237 5.70 1.81 9.87
N GLY A 238 6.44 2.90 9.82
CA GLY A 238 7.43 3.25 10.85
C GLY A 238 6.78 3.63 12.18
N ASN A 239 5.52 4.06 12.17
CA ASN A 239 4.72 4.38 13.36
C ASN A 239 3.89 3.20 13.87
N ASN A 240 3.94 2.02 13.21
CA ASN A 240 3.18 0.81 13.58
C ASN A 240 1.68 1.07 13.66
N ARG A 241 1.11 1.73 12.66
CA ARG A 241 -0.31 2.08 12.63
C ARG A 241 -0.85 2.16 11.20
N ILE A 242 -2.17 2.14 11.08
CA ILE A 242 -2.87 2.56 9.87
C ILE A 242 -3.59 3.86 10.22
N GLN A 243 -3.45 4.88 9.39
CA GLN A 243 -4.24 6.11 9.46
C GLN A 243 -5.30 6.09 8.36
N ILE A 244 -6.51 6.53 8.70
CA ILE A 244 -7.67 6.51 7.79
C ILE A 244 -8.14 7.94 7.58
N PHE A 245 -8.22 8.37 6.33
CA PHE A 245 -8.59 9.72 5.93
C PHE A 245 -9.81 9.71 5.00
N ASN A 246 -10.53 10.82 4.94
CA ASN A 246 -11.43 11.10 3.82
C ASN A 246 -10.64 11.64 2.61
N GLN A 247 -11.33 11.89 1.50
CA GLN A 247 -10.68 12.38 0.28
C GLN A 247 -10.25 13.85 0.32
N ASP A 248 -10.67 14.60 1.33
CA ASP A 248 -10.24 15.97 1.59
C ASP A 248 -9.02 16.04 2.54
N GLY A 249 -8.54 14.87 3.00
CA GLY A 249 -7.38 14.75 3.86
C GLY A 249 -7.69 14.90 5.35
N GLU A 250 -8.97 14.89 5.76
CA GLU A 250 -9.33 14.89 7.17
C GLU A 250 -9.16 13.50 7.76
N LEU A 251 -8.49 13.41 8.92
CA LEU A 251 -8.29 12.16 9.64
C LEU A 251 -9.62 11.67 10.23
N LEU A 252 -9.98 10.43 9.93
CA LEU A 252 -11.19 9.77 10.42
C LEU A 252 -10.90 8.82 11.59
N ASP A 253 -9.81 8.04 11.52
CA ASP A 253 -9.47 7.03 12.53
C ASP A 253 -7.98 6.65 12.49
N ILE A 254 -7.49 6.03 13.57
CA ILE A 254 -6.13 5.48 13.67
C ILE A 254 -6.22 4.07 14.29
N TRP A 255 -5.68 3.08 13.58
CA TRP A 255 -5.60 1.70 14.05
C TRP A 255 -4.17 1.35 14.45
N THR A 256 -3.98 0.94 15.70
CA THR A 256 -2.65 0.67 16.29
C THR A 256 -2.38 -0.80 16.61
N GLN A 257 -3.27 -1.72 16.20
CA GLN A 257 -3.13 -3.15 16.46
C GLN A 257 -2.14 -3.86 15.53
N PHE A 258 -1.55 -3.17 14.56
CA PHE A 258 -0.62 -3.72 13.59
C PHE A 258 0.82 -3.31 13.91
N GLY A 259 1.76 -4.26 13.76
CA GLY A 259 3.20 -3.99 13.86
C GLY A 259 3.81 -3.86 12.47
N ARG A 260 4.32 -2.67 12.10
CA ARG A 260 4.97 -2.39 10.81
C ARG A 260 4.15 -2.81 9.59
N PRO A 261 2.90 -2.31 9.43
CA PRO A 261 2.08 -2.70 8.30
C PRO A 261 2.78 -2.30 6.99
N SER A 262 3.03 -3.28 6.12
CA SER A 262 3.76 -3.07 4.86
C SER A 262 2.87 -3.15 3.64
N GLY A 263 1.72 -3.83 3.75
CA GLY A 263 0.76 -3.96 2.68
C GLY A 263 -0.66 -3.94 3.21
N ILE A 264 -1.56 -3.35 2.44
CA ILE A 264 -3.01 -3.33 2.69
C ILE A 264 -3.68 -3.85 1.43
N TRP A 265 -4.64 -4.74 1.61
CA TRP A 265 -5.58 -5.10 0.55
C TRP A 265 -7.01 -4.95 1.07
N ILE A 266 -7.89 -4.42 0.26
CA ILE A 266 -9.32 -4.26 0.57
C ILE A 266 -10.09 -4.93 -0.57
N ASP A 267 -10.93 -5.92 -0.23
CA ASP A 267 -11.75 -6.62 -1.21
C ASP A 267 -13.07 -5.87 -1.51
N ASP A 268 -13.82 -6.36 -2.48
CA ASP A 268 -15.11 -5.77 -2.92
C ASP A 268 -16.21 -5.75 -1.82
N ASN A 269 -15.98 -6.41 -0.70
CA ASN A 269 -16.87 -6.41 0.46
C ASN A 269 -16.31 -5.54 1.61
N ASP A 270 -15.34 -4.69 1.34
CA ASP A 270 -14.62 -3.87 2.31
C ASP A 270 -13.92 -4.69 3.42
N LYS A 271 -13.57 -5.95 3.13
CA LYS A 271 -12.75 -6.74 4.03
C LYS A 271 -11.28 -6.35 3.85
N ILE A 272 -10.66 -5.98 4.96
CA ILE A 272 -9.31 -5.44 4.98
C ILE A 272 -8.32 -6.52 5.40
N PHE A 273 -7.28 -6.70 4.61
CA PHE A 273 -6.13 -7.56 4.88
C PHE A 273 -4.89 -6.68 5.08
N VAL A 274 -4.13 -6.96 6.12
CA VAL A 274 -2.91 -6.21 6.46
C VAL A 274 -1.74 -7.17 6.62
N ALA A 275 -0.61 -6.88 5.96
CA ALA A 275 0.62 -7.65 6.00
C ALA A 275 1.78 -6.87 6.62
#